data_350cdb729fb7919b20f0c98eef13e52a
#
_entry.id   350cdb729fb7919b20f0c98eef13e52a
#
_cell.length_a   1.000
_cell.length_b   1.000
_cell.length_c   1.000
_cell.angle_alpha   90.00
_cell.angle_beta   90.00
_cell.angle_gamma   90.00
#
_symmetry.space_group_name_H-M   'P 1'
#
loop_
_entity.id
_entity.type
_entity.pdbx_description
1 polymer ?
#
loop_
_entity_poly.entity_id
_entity_poly.type
_entity_poly.pdbx_seq_one_letter_code
_entity_poly.pdbx_strand_id
1 'polypeptide(L)'
;MQSSKNKIIEIVMLITLTAVFSNTFQGMSYAKNLRVAVIKSFASTPFEETLSGFKESLKKEEIEADFEIFSANGDPIKVREAVQQIKSGDFSLVFTMGSLATDNALTEITNIPIVSSMILKDDKIKKTPNATGVVLEFSIETQLKCMQQILPKGITIGTIYNSKENGKFVETAAAIAKSMGYKFYAKEINTPQDLPSALESMANSVDVLWGIPDSMVLTPETSKHILLFSLRNRIPFIGLSSAWTKAGALYSLERNYNDIGIQCAELALSLLRNQKERATNPVPPRKALYSINFKTAQQLKIEIPENIINGAIQVY
;
A
#
# COMPACT_ATOMS: atom_id res chain seq x y z
N MET A 1 -33.77 63.53 -14.99
CA MET A 1 -34.04 62.32 -15.81
C MET A 1 -32.81 61.35 -15.91
N GLN A 2 -31.65 61.78 -15.50
CA GLN A 2 -30.39 60.96 -15.62
C GLN A 2 -30.15 60.03 -14.41
N SER A 3 -30.68 60.41 -13.22
CA SER A 3 -30.47 59.64 -11.98
C SER A 3 -31.27 58.35 -11.90
N SER A 4 -32.43 58.26 -12.61
CA SER A 4 -33.27 57.05 -12.58
C SER A 4 -32.76 55.91 -13.50
N LYS A 5 -32.00 56.25 -14.58
CA LYS A 5 -31.46 55.25 -15.52
C LYS A 5 -30.26 54.51 -14.91
N ASN A 6 -29.44 55.17 -14.09
CA ASN A 6 -28.28 54.53 -13.47
C ASN A 6 -28.69 53.53 -12.36
N LYS A 7 -29.78 53.78 -11.62
CA LYS A 7 -30.25 52.80 -10.61
C LYS A 7 -30.85 51.53 -11.23
N ILE A 8 -31.47 51.63 -12.42
CA ILE A 8 -32.01 50.46 -13.13
C ILE A 8 -30.87 49.59 -13.69
N ILE A 9 -29.78 50.20 -14.18
CA ILE A 9 -28.62 49.46 -14.69
C ILE A 9 -27.88 48.76 -13.55
N GLU A 10 -27.73 49.35 -12.37
CA GLU A 10 -27.10 48.70 -11.21
C GLU A 10 -27.96 47.55 -10.67
N ILE A 11 -29.29 47.64 -10.66
CA ILE A 11 -30.17 46.58 -10.23
C ILE A 11 -30.20 45.41 -11.24
N VAL A 12 -30.14 45.69 -12.55
CA VAL A 12 -30.04 44.64 -13.59
C VAL A 12 -28.67 43.96 -13.55
N MET A 13 -27.59 44.72 -13.28
CA MET A 13 -26.25 44.12 -13.13
C MET A 13 -26.06 43.30 -11.87
N LEU A 14 -26.77 43.66 -10.78
CA LEU A 14 -26.74 42.87 -9.51
C LEU A 14 -27.54 41.58 -9.63
N ILE A 15 -28.65 41.58 -10.40
CA ILE A 15 -29.49 40.38 -10.62
C ILE A 15 -28.81 39.39 -11.59
N THR A 16 -28.05 39.87 -12.58
CA THR A 16 -27.26 39.00 -13.47
C THR A 16 -26.00 38.41 -12.80
N LEU A 17 -25.43 39.08 -11.80
CA LEU A 17 -24.27 38.57 -11.07
C LEU A 17 -24.64 37.49 -10.05
N THR A 18 -25.84 37.51 -9.50
CA THR A 18 -26.35 36.47 -8.60
C THR A 18 -26.85 35.22 -9.33
N ALA A 19 -27.20 35.33 -10.62
CA ALA A 19 -27.65 34.20 -11.43
C ALA A 19 -26.50 33.37 -12.03
N VAL A 20 -25.30 33.93 -12.09
CA VAL A 20 -24.11 33.23 -12.65
C VAL A 20 -23.36 32.40 -11.59
N PHE A 21 -23.57 32.68 -10.28
CA PHE A 21 -22.92 31.91 -9.21
C PHE A 21 -23.71 30.70 -8.67
N SER A 22 -24.93 30.47 -9.18
CA SER A 22 -25.79 29.34 -8.75
C SER A 22 -25.73 28.12 -9.67
N ASN A 23 -24.84 28.06 -10.67
CA ASN A 23 -24.89 27.00 -11.69
C ASN A 23 -23.61 26.16 -11.82
N THR A 24 -22.81 26.01 -10.75
CA THR A 24 -21.63 25.14 -10.78
C THR A 24 -21.56 24.10 -9.65
N PHE A 25 -22.67 23.84 -8.96
CA PHE A 25 -22.81 22.65 -8.12
C PHE A 25 -23.95 21.78 -8.67
N GLN A 26 -23.83 21.31 -9.91
CA GLN A 26 -24.49 20.06 -10.26
C GLN A 26 -23.72 18.94 -9.55
N GLY A 27 -24.02 18.75 -8.26
CA GLY A 27 -23.76 17.52 -7.56
C GLY A 27 -24.41 16.42 -8.39
N MET A 28 -23.62 15.55 -8.99
CA MET A 28 -24.12 14.31 -9.58
C MET A 28 -24.86 13.59 -8.45
N SER A 29 -26.20 13.68 -8.47
CA SER A 29 -27.07 12.87 -7.63
C SER A 29 -26.77 11.41 -8.01
N TYR A 30 -25.96 10.73 -7.23
CA TYR A 30 -25.96 9.28 -7.17
C TYR A 30 -27.25 8.83 -6.48
N ALA A 31 -28.41 9.02 -7.16
CA ALA A 31 -29.74 8.63 -6.66
C ALA A 31 -29.99 7.12 -6.81
N LYS A 32 -28.98 6.31 -7.04
CA LYS A 32 -29.07 4.84 -6.98
C LYS A 32 -28.08 4.39 -5.90
N ASN A 33 -28.59 3.72 -4.83
CA ASN A 33 -27.74 3.10 -3.81
C ASN A 33 -26.64 2.32 -4.49
N LEU A 34 -25.38 2.61 -4.15
CA LEU A 34 -24.21 1.93 -4.71
C LEU A 34 -24.19 0.48 -4.19
N ARG A 35 -24.49 -0.51 -5.02
CA ARG A 35 -24.38 -1.92 -4.64
C ARG A 35 -22.95 -2.42 -4.81
N VAL A 36 -22.30 -2.76 -3.69
CA VAL A 36 -20.91 -3.19 -3.64
C VAL A 36 -20.83 -4.67 -3.26
N ALA A 37 -20.30 -5.49 -4.16
CA ALA A 37 -19.92 -6.86 -3.83
C ALA A 37 -18.53 -6.88 -3.21
N VAL A 38 -18.37 -7.48 -2.03
CA VAL A 38 -17.08 -7.63 -1.36
C VAL A 38 -16.70 -9.10 -1.32
N ILE A 39 -15.57 -9.48 -1.95
CA ILE A 39 -15.06 -10.85 -1.91
C ILE A 39 -13.82 -10.87 -1.01
N LYS A 40 -13.88 -11.57 0.14
CA LYS A 40 -12.76 -11.74 1.06
C LYS A 40 -12.14 -13.12 0.89
N SER A 41 -10.84 -13.17 0.59
CA SER A 41 -10.08 -14.44 0.56
C SER A 41 -10.00 -15.09 1.95
N PHE A 42 -9.86 -14.27 3.00
CA PHE A 42 -9.76 -14.71 4.40
C PHE A 42 -10.52 -13.75 5.32
N ALA A 43 -10.83 -14.24 6.54
CA ALA A 43 -11.34 -13.44 7.65
C ALA A 43 -10.22 -13.28 8.68
N SER A 44 -9.65 -12.07 8.78
CA SER A 44 -8.65 -11.70 9.80
C SER A 44 -8.72 -10.20 10.06
N THR A 45 -8.17 -9.75 11.19
CA THR A 45 -8.20 -8.35 11.60
C THR A 45 -7.77 -7.38 10.49
N PRO A 46 -6.66 -7.59 9.74
CA PRO A 46 -6.28 -6.71 8.64
C PRO A 46 -7.34 -6.56 7.54
N PHE A 47 -8.08 -7.64 7.24
CA PHE A 47 -9.16 -7.60 6.25
C PHE A 47 -10.36 -6.79 6.76
N GLU A 48 -10.72 -6.95 8.03
CA GLU A 48 -11.83 -6.22 8.63
C GLU A 48 -11.50 -4.71 8.76
N GLU A 49 -10.28 -4.36 9.17
CA GLU A 49 -9.81 -2.97 9.22
C GLU A 49 -9.84 -2.31 7.84
N THR A 50 -9.39 -3.03 6.79
CA THR A 50 -9.43 -2.53 5.42
C THR A 50 -10.87 -2.31 4.94
N LEU A 51 -11.77 -3.24 5.23
CA LEU A 51 -13.19 -3.09 4.88
C LEU A 51 -13.85 -1.95 5.67
N SER A 52 -13.49 -1.77 6.95
CA SER A 52 -13.98 -0.65 7.77
C SER A 52 -13.59 0.68 7.17
N GLY A 53 -12.30 0.87 6.86
CA GLY A 53 -11.80 2.09 6.24
C GLY A 53 -12.47 2.39 4.88
N PHE A 54 -12.73 1.36 4.07
CA PHE A 54 -13.45 1.49 2.82
C PHE A 54 -14.87 2.01 3.04
N LYS A 55 -15.62 1.40 3.96
CA LYS A 55 -16.99 1.80 4.30
C LYS A 55 -17.07 3.20 4.90
N GLU A 56 -16.15 3.51 5.84
CA GLU A 56 -16.07 4.82 6.49
C GLU A 56 -15.78 5.94 5.48
N SER A 57 -14.91 5.68 4.50
CA SER A 57 -14.60 6.64 3.45
C SER A 57 -15.80 6.94 2.56
N LEU A 58 -16.55 5.93 2.11
CA LEU A 58 -17.78 6.14 1.33
C LEU A 58 -18.83 6.91 2.13
N LYS A 59 -19.01 6.58 3.41
CA LYS A 59 -19.95 7.30 4.29
C LYS A 59 -19.54 8.77 4.47
N LYS A 60 -18.23 9.06 4.61
CA LYS A 60 -17.72 10.43 4.72
C LYS A 60 -17.98 11.26 3.46
N GLU A 61 -17.98 10.63 2.29
CA GLU A 61 -18.32 11.24 1.00
C GLU A 61 -19.84 11.28 0.75
N GLU A 62 -20.66 11.00 1.79
CA GLU A 62 -22.14 10.99 1.73
C GLU A 62 -22.70 10.00 0.69
N ILE A 63 -21.97 8.90 0.43
CA ILE A 63 -22.41 7.87 -0.50
C ILE A 63 -23.08 6.73 0.26
N GLU A 64 -24.37 6.55 0.00
CA GLU A 64 -25.11 5.39 0.48
C GLU A 64 -24.73 4.16 -0.35
N ALA A 65 -24.25 3.12 0.33
CA ALA A 65 -23.80 1.89 -0.30
C ALA A 65 -24.32 0.65 0.43
N ASP A 66 -24.89 -0.27 -0.34
CA ASP A 66 -25.31 -1.59 0.12
C ASP A 66 -24.17 -2.58 -0.14
N PHE A 67 -23.74 -3.28 0.91
CA PHE A 67 -22.64 -4.22 0.85
C PHE A 67 -23.11 -5.66 0.95
N GLU A 68 -22.79 -6.45 -0.06
CA GLU A 68 -22.95 -7.90 -0.01
C GLU A 68 -21.56 -8.55 0.13
N ILE A 69 -21.36 -9.29 1.23
CA ILE A 69 -20.02 -9.80 1.62
C ILE A 69 -19.96 -11.29 1.42
N PHE A 70 -19.02 -11.72 0.57
CA PHE A 70 -18.68 -13.11 0.27
C PHE A 70 -17.36 -13.47 0.95
N SER A 71 -17.41 -14.32 1.99
CA SER A 71 -16.22 -14.77 2.73
C SER A 71 -15.83 -16.18 2.32
N ALA A 72 -14.71 -16.31 1.63
CA ALA A 72 -14.24 -17.59 1.10
C ALA A 72 -13.47 -18.44 2.13
N ASN A 73 -12.78 -17.81 3.10
CA ASN A 73 -11.96 -18.48 4.10
C ASN A 73 -10.92 -19.45 3.48
N GLY A 74 -10.31 -19.04 2.37
CA GLY A 74 -9.31 -19.82 1.65
C GLY A 74 -9.88 -20.87 0.68
N ASP A 75 -11.21 -20.98 0.57
CA ASP A 75 -11.87 -21.94 -0.31
C ASP A 75 -12.06 -21.39 -1.74
N PRO A 76 -11.37 -21.94 -2.76
CA PRO A 76 -11.50 -21.49 -4.14
C PRO A 76 -12.91 -21.74 -4.74
N ILE A 77 -13.66 -22.72 -4.22
CA ILE A 77 -15.01 -23.02 -4.71
C ILE A 77 -15.93 -21.88 -4.33
N LYS A 78 -15.89 -21.44 -3.08
CA LYS A 78 -16.68 -20.30 -2.58
C LYS A 78 -16.38 -19.00 -3.33
N VAL A 79 -15.12 -18.77 -3.71
CA VAL A 79 -14.77 -17.60 -4.53
C VAL A 79 -15.41 -17.68 -5.90
N ARG A 80 -15.36 -18.86 -6.57
CA ARG A 80 -16.01 -19.03 -7.89
C ARG A 80 -17.52 -18.85 -7.83
N GLU A 81 -18.17 -19.41 -6.79
CA GLU A 81 -19.61 -19.23 -6.56
C GLU A 81 -19.95 -17.74 -6.37
N ALA A 82 -19.20 -17.01 -5.54
CA ALA A 82 -19.35 -15.58 -5.35
C ALA A 82 -19.21 -14.81 -6.67
N VAL A 83 -18.19 -15.10 -7.46
CA VAL A 83 -17.98 -14.47 -8.76
C VAL A 83 -19.14 -14.73 -9.72
N GLN A 84 -19.70 -15.93 -9.76
CA GLN A 84 -20.87 -16.24 -10.60
C GLN A 84 -22.14 -15.49 -10.13
N GLN A 85 -22.35 -15.41 -8.82
CA GLN A 85 -23.46 -14.61 -8.26
C GLN A 85 -23.32 -13.12 -8.61
N ILE A 86 -22.09 -12.58 -8.52
CA ILE A 86 -21.82 -11.18 -8.86
C ILE A 86 -22.06 -10.91 -10.35
N LYS A 87 -21.63 -11.82 -11.24
CA LYS A 87 -21.85 -11.68 -12.70
C LYS A 87 -23.32 -11.65 -13.08
N SER A 88 -24.18 -12.35 -12.35
CA SER A 88 -25.62 -12.39 -12.58
C SER A 88 -26.41 -11.35 -11.78
N GLY A 89 -25.75 -10.66 -10.85
CA GLY A 89 -26.36 -9.66 -9.99
C GLY A 89 -26.27 -8.22 -10.54
N ASP A 90 -26.96 -7.30 -9.88
CA ASP A 90 -26.94 -5.86 -10.22
C ASP A 90 -25.96 -5.13 -9.28
N PHE A 91 -24.66 -5.41 -9.42
CA PHE A 91 -23.59 -4.74 -8.65
C PHE A 91 -22.97 -3.60 -9.46
N SER A 92 -22.72 -2.49 -8.78
CA SER A 92 -22.09 -1.31 -9.36
C SER A 92 -20.55 -1.35 -9.22
N LEU A 93 -20.05 -2.11 -8.24
CA LEU A 93 -18.63 -2.19 -7.90
C LEU A 93 -18.33 -3.54 -7.26
N VAL A 94 -17.12 -4.07 -7.53
CA VAL A 94 -16.57 -5.23 -6.84
C VAL A 94 -15.35 -4.80 -6.05
N PHE A 95 -15.33 -5.06 -4.74
CA PHE A 95 -14.17 -4.89 -3.89
C PHE A 95 -13.58 -6.26 -3.53
N THR A 96 -12.40 -6.56 -4.05
CA THR A 96 -11.71 -7.82 -3.78
C THR A 96 -10.62 -7.64 -2.74
N MET A 97 -10.51 -8.59 -1.82
CA MET A 97 -9.52 -8.57 -0.75
C MET A 97 -8.76 -9.89 -0.69
N GLY A 98 -7.46 -9.83 -0.99
CA GLY A 98 -6.55 -10.98 -1.08
C GLY A 98 -6.46 -11.59 -2.47
N SER A 99 -5.35 -12.31 -2.74
CA SER A 99 -4.99 -12.79 -4.08
C SER A 99 -6.02 -13.77 -4.64
N LEU A 100 -6.56 -14.69 -3.81
CA LEU A 100 -7.53 -15.68 -4.27
C LEU A 100 -8.80 -15.02 -4.82
N ALA A 101 -9.36 -14.03 -4.10
CA ALA A 101 -10.53 -13.26 -4.54
C ALA A 101 -10.22 -12.41 -5.78
N THR A 102 -9.09 -11.71 -5.75
CA THR A 102 -8.66 -10.82 -6.83
C THR A 102 -8.45 -11.57 -8.13
N ASP A 103 -7.68 -12.66 -8.10
CA ASP A 103 -7.34 -13.42 -9.30
C ASP A 103 -8.57 -13.99 -10.01
N ASN A 104 -9.55 -14.50 -9.26
CA ASN A 104 -10.78 -15.01 -9.82
C ASN A 104 -11.66 -13.89 -10.39
N ALA A 105 -11.83 -12.78 -9.65
CA ALA A 105 -12.62 -11.65 -10.12
C ALA A 105 -12.04 -11.02 -11.39
N LEU A 106 -10.71 -10.78 -11.47
CA LEU A 106 -10.05 -10.22 -12.65
C LEU A 106 -10.17 -11.08 -13.90
N THR A 107 -10.30 -12.40 -13.72
CA THR A 107 -10.43 -13.34 -14.84
C THR A 107 -11.86 -13.36 -15.41
N GLU A 108 -12.85 -13.25 -14.54
CA GLU A 108 -14.25 -13.55 -14.86
C GLU A 108 -15.13 -12.30 -14.99
N ILE A 109 -14.81 -11.20 -14.32
CA ILE A 109 -15.64 -9.99 -14.26
C ILE A 109 -15.02 -8.90 -15.13
N THR A 110 -15.63 -8.63 -16.29
CA THR A 110 -15.11 -7.68 -17.27
C THR A 110 -15.93 -6.40 -17.41
N ASN A 111 -17.16 -6.40 -16.92
CA ASN A 111 -18.15 -5.33 -17.12
C ASN A 111 -18.46 -4.52 -15.85
N ILE A 112 -17.98 -4.95 -14.70
CA ILE A 112 -18.16 -4.23 -13.42
C ILE A 112 -16.80 -3.70 -12.98
N PRO A 113 -16.68 -2.45 -12.52
CA PRO A 113 -15.46 -1.91 -11.94
C PRO A 113 -14.95 -2.76 -10.75
N ILE A 114 -13.64 -3.01 -10.71
CA ILE A 114 -13.01 -3.81 -9.64
C ILE A 114 -11.97 -2.95 -8.91
N VAL A 115 -12.08 -2.88 -7.59
CA VAL A 115 -11.00 -2.38 -6.74
C VAL A 115 -10.46 -3.51 -5.90
N SER A 116 -9.14 -3.66 -5.85
CA SER A 116 -8.47 -4.77 -5.18
C SER A 116 -7.58 -4.31 -4.05
N SER A 117 -7.52 -5.08 -2.97
CA SER A 117 -6.61 -4.86 -1.85
C SER A 117 -6.12 -6.17 -1.25
N MET A 118 -5.23 -6.08 -0.24
CA MET A 118 -4.65 -7.23 0.46
C MET A 118 -3.88 -8.18 -0.47
N ILE A 119 -3.21 -7.62 -1.47
CA ILE A 119 -2.39 -8.32 -2.47
C ILE A 119 -0.97 -7.75 -2.47
N LEU A 120 0.02 -8.58 -2.77
CA LEU A 120 1.42 -8.16 -2.82
C LEU A 120 1.82 -7.60 -4.20
N LYS A 121 1.37 -8.25 -5.29
CA LYS A 121 1.77 -7.90 -6.66
C LYS A 121 0.60 -7.35 -7.47
N ASP A 122 0.88 -6.40 -8.34
CA ASP A 122 -0.10 -5.67 -9.13
C ASP A 122 -0.18 -6.07 -10.62
N ASP A 123 0.66 -7.00 -11.07
CA ASP A 123 0.83 -7.34 -12.49
C ASP A 123 -0.47 -7.70 -13.21
N LYS A 124 -1.36 -8.43 -12.54
CA LYS A 124 -2.66 -8.82 -13.12
C LYS A 124 -3.62 -7.63 -13.18
N ILE A 125 -3.66 -6.81 -12.13
CA ILE A 125 -4.52 -5.62 -12.09
C ILE A 125 -4.13 -4.66 -13.21
N LYS A 126 -2.84 -4.38 -13.39
CA LYS A 126 -2.32 -3.51 -14.47
C LYS A 126 -2.76 -3.93 -15.86
N LYS A 127 -3.00 -5.22 -16.07
CA LYS A 127 -3.43 -5.78 -17.36
C LYS A 127 -4.95 -5.76 -17.54
N THR A 128 -5.72 -5.47 -16.48
CA THR A 128 -7.18 -5.55 -16.47
C THR A 128 -7.77 -4.13 -16.58
N PRO A 129 -8.47 -3.78 -17.70
CA PRO A 129 -8.87 -2.40 -17.98
C PRO A 129 -9.85 -1.79 -16.98
N ASN A 130 -10.70 -2.62 -16.37
CA ASN A 130 -11.73 -2.21 -15.40
C ASN A 130 -11.29 -2.40 -13.94
N ALA A 131 -9.97 -2.58 -13.68
CA ALA A 131 -9.48 -2.86 -12.34
C ALA A 131 -8.38 -1.90 -11.89
N THR A 132 -8.41 -1.56 -10.61
CA THR A 132 -7.36 -0.83 -9.89
C THR A 132 -7.24 -1.37 -8.46
N GLY A 133 -6.40 -0.78 -7.62
CA GLY A 133 -6.31 -1.21 -6.23
C GLY A 133 -5.14 -0.62 -5.46
N VAL A 134 -5.02 -1.07 -4.21
CA VAL A 134 -3.90 -0.74 -3.32
C VAL A 134 -3.16 -2.03 -2.99
N VAL A 135 -1.89 -2.10 -3.38
CA VAL A 135 -1.02 -3.24 -3.03
C VAL A 135 -0.49 -3.11 -1.61
N LEU A 136 0.02 -4.21 -1.04
CA LEU A 136 0.59 -4.20 0.31
C LEU A 136 2.06 -3.79 0.34
N GLU A 137 2.74 -3.80 -0.80
CA GLU A 137 4.14 -3.43 -0.89
C GLU A 137 4.31 -1.91 -0.88
N PHE A 138 5.13 -1.41 0.02
CA PHE A 138 5.50 0.01 0.03
C PHE A 138 6.40 0.32 -1.16
N SER A 139 6.27 1.53 -1.71
CA SER A 139 7.22 1.98 -2.72
C SER A 139 8.65 2.02 -2.15
N ILE A 140 9.63 1.82 -3.01
CA ILE A 140 11.05 1.88 -2.63
C ILE A 140 11.36 3.25 -2.03
N GLU A 141 10.83 4.32 -2.62
CA GLU A 141 11.00 5.70 -2.12
C GLU A 141 10.47 5.86 -0.69
N THR A 142 9.30 5.27 -0.38
CA THR A 142 8.74 5.31 0.98
C THR A 142 9.66 4.59 1.96
N GLN A 143 10.14 3.40 1.61
CA GLN A 143 11.04 2.62 2.46
C GLN A 143 12.35 3.36 2.71
N LEU A 144 12.97 3.95 1.68
CA LEU A 144 14.20 4.72 1.81
C LEU A 144 14.01 6.05 2.56
N LYS A 145 12.88 6.73 2.40
CA LYS A 145 12.53 7.93 3.20
C LYS A 145 12.39 7.61 4.68
N CYS A 146 11.76 6.50 5.03
CA CYS A 146 11.70 6.05 6.43
C CYS A 146 13.09 5.72 6.97
N MET A 147 13.96 5.09 6.17
CA MET A 147 15.35 4.84 6.54
C MET A 147 16.12 6.15 6.84
N GLN A 148 15.91 7.20 6.04
CA GLN A 148 16.54 8.52 6.26
C GLN A 148 16.16 9.19 7.59
N GLN A 149 15.03 8.84 8.17
CA GLN A 149 14.59 9.40 9.45
C GLN A 149 15.31 8.77 10.64
N ILE A 150 15.84 7.57 10.47
CA ILE A 150 16.44 6.77 11.55
C ILE A 150 17.96 6.66 11.40
N LEU A 151 18.45 6.58 10.17
CA LEU A 151 19.87 6.36 9.86
C LEU A 151 20.50 7.58 9.16
N PRO A 152 21.82 7.80 9.30
CA PRO A 152 22.52 8.90 8.65
C PRO A 152 22.36 8.89 7.12
N LYS A 153 22.59 10.06 6.50
CA LYS A 153 22.65 10.18 5.03
C LYS A 153 23.97 9.63 4.49
N GLY A 154 23.96 9.20 3.23
CA GLY A 154 25.17 8.81 2.51
C GLY A 154 25.72 7.43 2.86
N ILE A 155 24.98 6.65 3.63
CA ILE A 155 25.35 5.28 4.00
C ILE A 155 25.25 4.32 2.81
N THR A 156 25.90 3.17 2.94
CA THR A 156 25.80 2.03 2.03
C THR A 156 24.72 1.07 2.49
N ILE A 157 23.67 0.93 1.70
CA ILE A 157 22.58 -0.01 1.94
C ILE A 157 22.95 -1.36 1.32
N GLY A 158 22.96 -2.41 2.12
CA GLY A 158 23.14 -3.79 1.65
C GLY A 158 21.82 -4.54 1.53
N THR A 159 21.69 -5.38 0.51
CA THR A 159 20.60 -6.35 0.42
C THR A 159 21.10 -7.68 -0.14
N ILE A 160 20.53 -8.77 0.35
CA ILE A 160 20.75 -10.12 -0.19
C ILE A 160 19.46 -10.55 -0.86
N TYR A 161 19.56 -11.15 -2.03
CA TYR A 161 18.38 -11.47 -2.83
C TYR A 161 18.59 -12.67 -3.76
N ASN A 162 17.50 -13.28 -4.18
CA ASN A 162 17.47 -14.21 -5.31
C ASN A 162 17.04 -13.46 -6.57
N SER A 163 17.86 -13.52 -7.63
CA SER A 163 17.60 -12.73 -8.86
C SER A 163 16.35 -13.16 -9.62
N LYS A 164 15.97 -14.45 -9.53
CA LYS A 164 14.75 -14.95 -10.18
C LYS A 164 13.48 -14.34 -9.58
N GLU A 165 13.50 -14.02 -8.28
CA GLU A 165 12.37 -13.42 -7.59
C GLU A 165 12.44 -11.88 -7.58
N ASN A 166 13.62 -11.32 -7.29
CA ASN A 166 13.80 -9.91 -6.95
C ASN A 166 14.79 -9.15 -7.85
N GLY A 167 15.31 -9.71 -8.94
CA GLY A 167 16.32 -9.05 -9.77
C GLY A 167 15.89 -7.64 -10.22
N LYS A 168 14.70 -7.52 -10.84
CA LYS A 168 14.17 -6.23 -11.30
C LYS A 168 13.90 -5.24 -10.16
N PHE A 169 13.42 -5.74 -9.01
CA PHE A 169 13.21 -4.90 -7.82
C PHE A 169 14.53 -4.31 -7.34
N VAL A 170 15.58 -5.13 -7.25
CA VAL A 170 16.92 -4.73 -6.78
C VAL A 170 17.58 -3.73 -7.74
N GLU A 171 17.46 -3.91 -9.06
CA GLU A 171 17.92 -2.93 -10.05
C GLU A 171 17.24 -1.56 -9.87
N THR A 172 15.90 -1.58 -9.71
CA THR A 172 15.13 -0.36 -9.47
C THR A 172 15.52 0.29 -8.15
N ALA A 173 15.66 -0.52 -7.08
CA ALA A 173 16.05 -0.06 -5.76
C ALA A 173 17.45 0.60 -5.76
N ALA A 174 18.41 0.03 -6.48
CA ALA A 174 19.75 0.60 -6.63
C ALA A 174 19.71 1.97 -7.32
N ALA A 175 18.92 2.12 -8.39
CA ALA A 175 18.76 3.39 -9.10
C ALA A 175 18.12 4.47 -8.22
N ILE A 176 17.05 4.14 -7.50
CA ILE A 176 16.36 5.06 -6.58
C ILE A 176 17.25 5.41 -5.39
N ALA A 177 17.91 4.43 -4.77
CA ALA A 177 18.85 4.67 -3.67
C ALA A 177 19.96 5.65 -4.08
N LYS A 178 20.54 5.46 -5.26
CA LYS A 178 21.56 6.36 -5.82
C LYS A 178 21.00 7.77 -6.02
N SER A 179 19.80 7.93 -6.57
CA SER A 179 19.17 9.25 -6.75
C SER A 179 18.88 9.97 -5.43
N MET A 180 18.70 9.22 -4.34
CA MET A 180 18.53 9.73 -2.98
C MET A 180 19.85 9.94 -2.21
N GLY A 181 21.01 9.71 -2.85
CA GLY A 181 22.33 9.93 -2.27
C GLY A 181 22.87 8.75 -1.45
N TYR A 182 22.29 7.56 -1.56
CA TYR A 182 22.79 6.33 -0.95
C TYR A 182 23.74 5.57 -1.88
N LYS A 183 24.67 4.84 -1.29
CA LYS A 183 25.37 3.73 -1.95
C LYS A 183 24.52 2.47 -1.80
N PHE A 184 24.56 1.58 -2.78
CA PHE A 184 23.79 0.36 -2.78
C PHE A 184 24.66 -0.85 -3.12
N TYR A 185 24.66 -1.86 -2.24
CA TYR A 185 25.40 -3.08 -2.42
C TYR A 185 24.44 -4.27 -2.38
N ALA A 186 24.24 -4.92 -3.52
CA ALA A 186 23.34 -6.07 -3.65
C ALA A 186 24.16 -7.36 -3.82
N LYS A 187 23.85 -8.37 -3.03
CA LYS A 187 24.47 -9.68 -3.12
C LYS A 187 23.45 -10.73 -3.52
N GLU A 188 23.64 -11.29 -4.71
CA GLU A 188 22.83 -12.39 -5.19
C GLU A 188 23.22 -13.70 -4.50
N ILE A 189 22.20 -14.53 -4.18
CA ILE A 189 22.34 -15.93 -3.79
C ILE A 189 21.44 -16.82 -4.65
N ASN A 190 21.89 -18.04 -4.90
CA ASN A 190 21.16 -19.02 -5.69
C ASN A 190 20.60 -20.16 -4.85
N THR A 191 21.13 -20.34 -3.66
CA THR A 191 20.69 -21.34 -2.68
C THR A 191 20.74 -20.74 -1.27
N PRO A 192 19.96 -21.25 -0.32
CA PRO A 192 20.03 -20.81 1.09
C PRO A 192 21.40 -21.03 1.74
N GLN A 193 22.18 -21.99 1.24
CA GLN A 193 23.53 -22.30 1.69
C GLN A 193 24.56 -21.19 1.37
N ASP A 194 24.25 -20.34 0.39
CA ASP A 194 25.11 -19.20 0.02
C ASP A 194 25.00 -18.04 1.02
N LEU A 195 23.96 -18.04 1.87
CA LEU A 195 23.67 -16.93 2.78
C LEU A 195 24.81 -16.58 3.75
N PRO A 196 25.49 -17.52 4.41
CA PRO A 196 26.60 -17.18 5.30
C PRO A 196 27.71 -16.41 4.60
N SER A 197 28.16 -16.86 3.43
CA SER A 197 29.20 -16.19 2.65
C SER A 197 28.75 -14.84 2.11
N ALA A 198 27.47 -14.72 1.73
CA ALA A 198 26.87 -13.46 1.31
C ALA A 198 26.86 -12.43 2.47
N LEU A 199 26.48 -12.84 3.67
CA LEU A 199 26.53 -12.00 4.86
C LEU A 199 27.97 -11.57 5.19
N GLU A 200 28.95 -12.49 5.17
CA GLU A 200 30.34 -12.16 5.40
C GLU A 200 30.87 -11.12 4.42
N SER A 201 30.48 -11.18 3.16
CA SER A 201 30.87 -10.18 2.16
C SER A 201 30.34 -8.79 2.44
N MET A 202 29.33 -8.66 3.28
CA MET A 202 28.73 -7.39 3.68
C MET A 202 29.34 -6.78 4.93
N ALA A 203 30.04 -7.56 5.77
CA ALA A 203 30.53 -7.13 7.09
C ALA A 203 31.32 -5.81 7.11
N ASN A 204 32.13 -5.54 6.06
CA ASN A 204 32.92 -4.31 5.92
C ASN A 204 32.47 -3.44 4.73
N SER A 205 31.34 -3.73 4.13
CA SER A 205 30.93 -3.13 2.86
C SER A 205 29.65 -2.32 2.97
N VAL A 206 28.85 -2.54 4.03
CA VAL A 206 27.54 -1.91 4.19
C VAL A 206 27.35 -1.36 5.61
N ASP A 207 26.55 -0.30 5.70
CA ASP A 207 26.21 0.36 6.98
C ASP A 207 24.86 -0.11 7.52
N VAL A 208 24.02 -0.66 6.66
CA VAL A 208 22.69 -1.21 7.00
C VAL A 208 22.36 -2.38 6.09
N LEU A 209 21.73 -3.41 6.64
CA LEU A 209 21.19 -4.53 5.88
C LEU A 209 19.67 -4.35 5.73
N TRP A 210 19.22 -4.19 4.50
CA TRP A 210 17.80 -4.02 4.17
C TRP A 210 17.18 -5.34 3.74
N GLY A 211 16.28 -5.86 4.55
CA GLY A 211 15.47 -7.04 4.22
C GLY A 211 14.37 -6.69 3.22
N ILE A 212 14.34 -7.41 2.13
CA ILE A 212 13.26 -7.37 1.13
C ILE A 212 12.51 -8.70 1.13
N PRO A 213 11.22 -8.76 0.77
CA PRO A 213 10.51 -10.02 0.67
C PRO A 213 11.17 -10.95 -0.36
N ASP A 214 11.80 -12.03 0.15
CA ASP A 214 12.52 -13.02 -0.66
C ASP A 214 12.34 -14.38 -0.01
N SER A 215 11.77 -15.32 -0.76
CA SER A 215 11.41 -16.64 -0.25
C SER A 215 12.61 -17.54 0.10
N MET A 216 13.80 -17.20 -0.41
CA MET A 216 15.06 -17.92 -0.16
C MET A 216 15.86 -17.29 0.97
N VAL A 217 15.87 -15.95 1.06
CA VAL A 217 16.72 -15.20 1.99
C VAL A 217 16.07 -15.04 3.36
N LEU A 218 14.77 -14.68 3.40
CA LEU A 218 14.07 -14.36 4.66
C LEU A 218 13.10 -15.46 5.07
N THR A 219 13.67 -16.58 5.51
CA THR A 219 12.91 -17.73 6.03
C THR A 219 13.03 -17.84 7.56
N PRO A 220 12.20 -18.64 8.24
CA PRO A 220 12.38 -18.94 9.67
C PRO A 220 13.76 -19.49 10.00
N GLU A 221 14.35 -20.32 9.11
CA GLU A 221 15.65 -20.96 9.29
C GLU A 221 16.80 -19.96 9.18
N THR A 222 16.71 -19.01 8.24
CA THR A 222 17.75 -18.01 7.99
C THR A 222 17.69 -16.82 8.91
N SER A 223 16.54 -16.55 9.51
CA SER A 223 16.28 -15.35 10.33
C SER A 223 17.28 -15.19 11.47
N LYS A 224 17.59 -16.26 12.18
CA LYS A 224 18.56 -16.25 13.29
C LYS A 224 19.97 -15.88 12.81
N HIS A 225 20.39 -16.38 11.66
CA HIS A 225 21.70 -16.09 11.09
C HIS A 225 21.84 -14.61 10.72
N ILE A 226 20.80 -14.04 10.08
CA ILE A 226 20.77 -12.62 9.69
C ILE A 226 20.81 -11.72 10.93
N LEU A 227 19.98 -11.98 11.93
CA LEU A 227 19.95 -11.17 13.16
C LEU A 227 21.24 -11.28 13.98
N LEU A 228 21.83 -12.46 14.07
CA LEU A 228 23.14 -12.64 14.74
C LEU A 228 24.26 -11.94 13.97
N PHE A 229 24.27 -12.01 12.65
CA PHE A 229 25.22 -11.27 11.82
C PHE A 229 25.10 -9.76 12.06
N SER A 230 23.88 -9.22 11.99
CA SER A 230 23.56 -7.83 12.27
C SER A 230 24.16 -7.35 13.60
N LEU A 231 23.88 -8.09 14.67
CA LEU A 231 24.34 -7.75 16.01
C LEU A 231 25.88 -7.83 16.15
N ARG A 232 26.49 -8.91 15.65
CA ARG A 232 27.95 -9.14 15.76
C ARG A 232 28.78 -8.10 14.99
N ASN A 233 28.28 -7.70 13.80
CA ASN A 233 28.99 -6.77 12.94
C ASN A 233 28.55 -5.31 13.16
N ARG A 234 27.60 -5.05 14.07
CA ARG A 234 27.02 -3.72 14.33
C ARG A 234 26.41 -3.10 13.07
N ILE A 235 25.83 -3.93 12.21
CA ILE A 235 25.12 -3.52 11.00
C ILE A 235 23.62 -3.68 11.27
N PRO A 236 22.84 -2.58 11.44
CA PRO A 236 21.42 -2.69 11.69
C PRO A 236 20.70 -3.43 10.56
N PHE A 237 19.78 -4.31 10.94
CA PHE A 237 18.90 -4.98 10.00
C PHE A 237 17.52 -4.34 9.99
N ILE A 238 16.98 -4.04 8.81
CA ILE A 238 15.62 -3.56 8.63
C ILE A 238 14.76 -4.74 8.24
N GLY A 239 13.78 -5.07 9.09
CA GLY A 239 12.92 -6.23 8.95
C GLY A 239 11.66 -5.97 8.11
N LEU A 240 10.88 -7.02 7.88
CA LEU A 240 9.65 -6.98 7.07
C LEU A 240 8.39 -6.73 7.90
N SER A 241 8.44 -6.90 9.21
CA SER A 241 7.28 -6.82 10.11
C SER A 241 7.71 -6.65 11.57
N SER A 242 6.75 -6.31 12.44
CA SER A 242 6.96 -6.22 13.89
C SER A 242 7.51 -7.50 14.50
N ALA A 243 7.23 -8.66 13.94
CA ALA A 243 7.84 -9.92 14.37
C ALA A 243 9.37 -9.91 14.21
N TRP A 244 9.88 -9.40 13.10
CA TRP A 244 11.32 -9.21 12.88
C TRP A 244 11.89 -8.16 13.83
N THR A 245 11.18 -7.05 14.04
CA THR A 245 11.60 -6.01 14.98
C THR A 245 11.68 -6.56 16.40
N LYS A 246 10.68 -7.32 16.84
CA LYS A 246 10.68 -8.00 18.14
C LYS A 246 11.85 -8.99 18.28
N ALA A 247 12.21 -9.68 17.20
CA ALA A 247 13.29 -10.66 17.18
C ALA A 247 14.70 -10.03 17.14
N GLY A 248 14.84 -8.71 16.87
CA GLY A 248 16.13 -8.01 16.89
C GLY A 248 16.45 -7.15 15.66
N ALA A 249 15.55 -7.03 14.68
CA ALA A 249 15.71 -6.01 13.64
C ALA A 249 15.58 -4.61 14.24
N LEU A 250 16.27 -3.62 13.68
CA LEU A 250 16.26 -2.25 14.19
C LEU A 250 14.85 -1.65 14.12
N TYR A 251 14.20 -1.76 12.98
CA TYR A 251 12.81 -1.38 12.75
C TYR A 251 12.19 -2.18 11.60
N SER A 252 10.88 -2.11 11.48
CA SER A 252 10.11 -2.55 10.31
C SER A 252 8.98 -1.59 10.01
N LEU A 253 8.56 -1.55 8.74
CA LEU A 253 7.39 -0.81 8.32
C LEU A 253 6.13 -1.67 8.48
N GLU A 254 5.09 -1.04 8.98
CA GLU A 254 3.78 -1.63 9.20
C GLU A 254 2.71 -0.93 8.36
N ARG A 255 1.70 -1.69 7.96
CA ARG A 255 0.62 -1.16 7.13
C ARG A 255 -0.49 -0.58 7.99
N ASN A 256 -1.02 0.56 7.57
CA ASN A 256 -2.27 1.08 8.10
C ASN A 256 -3.42 0.52 7.27
N TYR A 257 -3.99 -0.61 7.70
CA TYR A 257 -5.03 -1.30 6.94
C TYR A 257 -6.31 -0.50 6.80
N ASN A 258 -6.68 0.29 7.79
CA ASN A 258 -7.83 1.21 7.67
C ASN A 258 -7.57 2.26 6.58
N ASP A 259 -6.38 2.89 6.55
CA ASP A 259 -6.04 3.86 5.49
C ASP A 259 -5.93 3.22 4.10
N ILE A 260 -5.49 1.96 3.99
CA ILE A 260 -5.55 1.20 2.75
C ILE A 260 -7.00 1.07 2.26
N GLY A 261 -7.93 0.79 3.16
CA GLY A 261 -9.37 0.78 2.85
C GLY A 261 -9.88 2.13 2.35
N ILE A 262 -9.49 3.21 3.00
CA ILE A 262 -9.82 4.58 2.58
C ILE A 262 -9.27 4.86 1.18
N GLN A 263 -8.01 4.53 0.90
CA GLN A 263 -7.42 4.67 -0.44
C GLN A 263 -8.19 3.85 -1.50
N CYS A 264 -8.62 2.63 -1.17
CA CYS A 264 -9.44 1.82 -2.07
C CYS A 264 -10.80 2.47 -2.38
N ALA A 265 -11.43 3.10 -1.41
CA ALA A 265 -12.69 3.83 -1.64
C ALA A 265 -12.48 5.05 -2.55
N GLU A 266 -11.41 5.82 -2.35
CA GLU A 266 -11.03 6.94 -3.21
C GLU A 266 -10.82 6.48 -4.67
N LEU A 267 -10.12 5.35 -4.87
CA LEU A 267 -9.93 4.75 -6.20
C LEU A 267 -11.24 4.25 -6.79
N ALA A 268 -12.11 3.63 -5.97
CA ALA A 268 -13.44 3.19 -6.40
C ALA A 268 -14.28 4.34 -6.93
N LEU A 269 -14.33 5.45 -6.19
CA LEU A 269 -15.06 6.64 -6.60
C LEU A 269 -14.50 7.27 -7.89
N SER A 270 -13.19 7.32 -8.03
CA SER A 270 -12.55 7.76 -9.26
C SER A 270 -12.92 6.87 -10.44
N LEU A 271 -12.91 5.55 -10.25
CA LEU A 271 -13.25 4.58 -11.27
C LEU A 271 -14.74 4.66 -11.69
N LEU A 272 -15.63 4.87 -10.73
CA LEU A 272 -17.07 5.04 -10.99
C LEU A 272 -17.40 6.36 -11.71
N ARG A 273 -16.65 7.44 -11.43
CA ARG A 273 -16.81 8.74 -12.11
C ARG A 273 -16.31 8.70 -13.56
N ASN A 274 -15.26 7.94 -13.83
CA ASN A 274 -14.56 7.90 -15.12
C ASN A 274 -14.79 6.58 -15.88
N GLN A 275 -16.01 6.05 -15.89
CA GLN A 275 -16.34 4.73 -16.46
C GLN A 275 -15.92 4.50 -17.92
N LYS A 276 -15.66 5.59 -18.67
CA LYS A 276 -15.22 5.53 -20.08
C LYS A 276 -13.70 5.48 -20.23
N GLU A 277 -12.97 5.71 -19.15
CA GLU A 277 -11.51 5.69 -19.17
C GLU A 277 -10.98 4.39 -18.58
N ARG A 278 -9.78 4.00 -19.00
CA ARG A 278 -9.10 2.87 -18.38
C ARG A 278 -8.84 3.15 -16.90
N ALA A 279 -9.04 2.16 -16.04
CA ALA A 279 -8.72 2.25 -14.64
C ALA A 279 -7.24 2.69 -14.42
N THR A 280 -7.02 3.50 -13.40
CA THR A 280 -5.66 3.92 -13.01
C THR A 280 -4.84 2.71 -12.53
N ASN A 281 -3.52 2.78 -12.70
CA ASN A 281 -2.65 1.74 -12.18
C ASN A 281 -2.85 1.58 -10.66
N PRO A 282 -2.69 0.37 -10.12
CA PRO A 282 -2.63 0.15 -8.68
C PRO A 282 -1.54 0.99 -8.02
N VAL A 283 -1.80 1.39 -6.79
CA VAL A 283 -0.90 2.27 -6.02
C VAL A 283 -0.38 1.56 -4.76
N PRO A 284 0.79 1.95 -4.23
CA PRO A 284 1.26 1.49 -2.93
C PRO A 284 0.47 2.15 -1.79
N PRO A 285 0.58 1.63 -0.53
CA PRO A 285 0.04 2.30 0.64
C PRO A 285 0.71 3.67 0.82
N ARG A 286 -0.09 4.71 1.04
CA ARG A 286 0.42 6.08 1.26
C ARG A 286 0.91 6.33 2.68
N LYS A 287 0.43 5.56 3.66
CA LYS A 287 0.87 5.66 5.06
C LYS A 287 1.67 4.43 5.45
N ALA A 288 2.89 4.66 5.89
CA ALA A 288 3.72 3.67 6.53
C ALA A 288 3.73 3.95 8.05
N LEU A 289 3.27 2.99 8.83
CA LEU A 289 3.51 2.93 10.27
C LEU A 289 4.83 2.18 10.49
N TYR A 290 5.37 2.18 11.71
CA TYR A 290 6.60 1.45 11.99
C TYR A 290 6.68 0.98 13.43
N SER A 291 7.38 -0.12 13.62
CA SER A 291 7.81 -0.63 14.92
C SER A 291 9.32 -0.50 15.06
N ILE A 292 9.81 -0.25 16.28
CA ILE A 292 11.23 -0.02 16.59
C ILE A 292 11.68 -0.98 17.68
N ASN A 293 12.90 -1.51 17.56
CA ASN A 293 13.58 -2.19 18.64
C ASN A 293 14.63 -1.26 19.27
N PHE A 294 14.22 -0.62 20.39
CA PHE A 294 15.07 0.34 21.09
C PHE A 294 16.28 -0.34 21.75
N LYS A 295 16.12 -1.59 22.21
CA LYS A 295 17.26 -2.37 22.76
C LYS A 295 18.30 -2.65 21.70
N THR A 296 17.88 -3.02 20.49
CA THR A 296 18.78 -3.20 19.34
C THR A 296 19.47 -1.87 18.99
N ALA A 297 18.75 -0.76 18.96
CA ALA A 297 19.35 0.56 18.71
C ALA A 297 20.44 0.89 19.73
N GLN A 298 20.18 0.68 21.02
CA GLN A 298 21.17 0.89 22.09
C GLN A 298 22.41 -0.02 21.94
N GLN A 299 22.21 -1.31 21.65
CA GLN A 299 23.31 -2.26 21.45
C GLN A 299 24.20 -1.90 20.25
N LEU A 300 23.56 -1.39 19.19
CA LEU A 300 24.25 -0.95 17.97
C LEU A 300 24.79 0.48 18.08
N LYS A 301 24.51 1.20 19.17
CA LYS A 301 24.85 2.61 19.41
C LYS A 301 24.27 3.55 18.34
N ILE A 302 23.02 3.28 17.94
CA ILE A 302 22.25 4.09 17.01
C ILE A 302 21.33 5.00 17.82
N GLU A 303 21.50 6.31 17.63
CA GLU A 303 20.63 7.31 18.23
C GLU A 303 19.38 7.48 17.36
N ILE A 304 18.21 7.10 17.91
CA ILE A 304 16.92 7.31 17.24
C ILE A 304 16.31 8.60 17.77
N PRO A 305 15.91 9.55 16.90
CA PRO A 305 15.26 10.77 17.34
C PRO A 305 14.00 10.51 18.16
N GLU A 306 13.77 11.31 19.21
CA GLU A 306 12.66 11.10 20.15
C GLU A 306 11.28 11.14 19.46
N ASN A 307 11.11 12.03 18.48
CA ASN A 307 9.88 12.10 17.69
C ASN A 307 9.62 10.81 16.88
N ILE A 308 10.69 10.09 16.48
CA ILE A 308 10.57 8.80 15.80
C ILE A 308 10.20 7.70 16.80
N ILE A 309 10.75 7.72 18.01
CA ILE A 309 10.37 6.77 19.07
C ILE A 309 8.89 6.96 19.44
N ASN A 310 8.47 8.21 19.64
CA ASN A 310 7.09 8.56 20.03
C ASN A 310 6.06 8.31 18.91
N GLY A 311 6.49 8.31 17.64
CA GLY A 311 5.64 7.99 16.49
C GLY A 311 5.52 6.50 16.17
N ALA A 312 6.30 5.63 16.83
CA ALA A 312 6.24 4.20 16.60
C ALA A 312 4.96 3.59 17.18
N ILE A 313 4.32 2.70 16.42
CA ILE A 313 3.14 1.95 16.91
C ILE A 313 3.52 0.90 17.96
N GLN A 314 4.78 0.48 17.97
CA GLN A 314 5.32 -0.49 18.92
C GLN A 314 6.82 -0.23 19.13
N VAL A 315 7.25 -0.18 20.40
CA VAL A 315 8.66 -0.09 20.80
C VAL A 315 9.01 -1.32 21.64
N TYR A 316 10.08 -2.04 21.26
CA TYR A 316 10.57 -3.24 21.93
C TYR A 316 11.84 -2.97 22.75
#